data_b6a7ced5b0949f3ab3d31ea1a9e7b08c
#
_entry.id   b6a7ced5b0949f3ab3d31ea1a9e7b08c
#
_cell.length_a   1.000
_cell.length_b   1.000
_cell.length_c   1.000
_cell.angle_alpha   90.00
_cell.angle_beta   90.00
_cell.angle_gamma   90.00
#
_symmetry.space_group_name_H-M   'P 1'
#
loop_
_entity.id
_entity.type
_entity.pdbx_description
1 polymer ?
#
loop_
_entity_poly.entity_id
_entity_poly.type
_entity_poly.pdbx_seq_one_letter_code
_entity_poly.pdbx_strand_id
1 'polypeptide(L)' 'MLDNYPDVLNVSDVQRVLGIGRKQAYELVHSGNFHVINIGKRIKVSKSVLIKWIEGEKNNHAN' A
#
# COMPACT_ATOMS: atom_id res chain seq x y z
N MET A 1 0.50 5.77 -13.35
CA MET A 1 0.13 6.15 -12.00
C MET A 1 1.30 5.93 -11.05
N LEU A 2 1.58 6.91 -10.22
CA LEU A 2 2.69 6.85 -9.25
C LEU A 2 4.07 6.73 -9.89
N ASP A 3 4.26 7.35 -11.03
CA ASP A 3 5.52 7.25 -11.77
C ASP A 3 6.71 7.84 -11.02
N ASN A 4 6.45 8.73 -10.07
CA ASN A 4 7.49 9.35 -9.27
C ASN A 4 7.92 8.50 -8.07
N TYR A 5 7.28 7.34 -7.89
CA TYR A 5 7.57 6.47 -6.76
C TYR A 5 8.28 5.20 -7.23
N PRO A 6 9.15 4.62 -6.40
CA PRO A 6 9.80 3.35 -6.75
C PRO A 6 8.81 2.19 -6.71
N ASP A 7 9.22 1.05 -7.25
CA ASP A 7 8.37 -0.13 -7.31
C ASP A 7 8.01 -0.70 -5.93
N VAL A 8 8.87 -0.45 -4.95
CA VAL A 8 8.64 -0.88 -3.57
C VAL A 8 8.53 0.37 -2.69
N LEU A 9 7.41 0.49 -2.00
CA LEU A 9 7.09 1.68 -1.22
C LEU A 9 7.32 1.47 0.26
N ASN A 10 7.71 2.54 0.94
CA ASN A 10 7.73 2.60 2.41
C ASN A 10 6.35 3.02 2.90
N VAL A 11 6.10 2.87 4.20
CA VAL A 11 4.87 3.36 4.81
C VAL A 11 4.71 4.87 4.59
N SER A 12 5.81 5.61 4.65
CA SER A 12 5.75 7.07 4.42
C SER A 12 5.30 7.40 2.99
N ASP A 13 5.64 6.55 2.03
CA ASP A 13 5.17 6.73 0.66
C ASP A 13 3.67 6.49 0.57
N VAL A 14 3.19 5.43 1.22
CA VAL A 14 1.75 5.13 1.28
C VAL A 14 0.98 6.31 1.87
N GLN A 15 1.54 6.90 2.92
CA GLN A 15 0.99 8.08 3.57
C GLN A 15 0.80 9.22 2.57
N ARG A 16 1.83 9.49 1.78
CA ARG A 16 1.78 10.57 0.79
C ARG A 16 0.85 10.26 -0.36
N VAL A 17 0.87 9.04 -0.84
CA VAL A 17 0.03 8.63 -1.97
C VAL A 17 -1.45 8.77 -1.61
N LEU A 18 -1.82 8.37 -0.41
CA LEU A 18 -3.22 8.36 0.00
C LEU A 18 -3.63 9.65 0.72
N GLY A 19 -2.68 10.51 1.06
CA GLY A 19 -2.99 11.75 1.76
C GLY A 19 -3.51 11.52 3.16
N ILE A 20 -2.97 10.54 3.87
CA ILE A 20 -3.42 10.17 5.22
C ILE A 20 -2.30 10.38 6.23
N GLY A 21 -2.66 10.33 7.50
CA GLY A 21 -1.69 10.47 8.59
C GLY A 21 -0.90 9.19 8.80
N ARG A 22 0.15 9.30 9.61
CA ARG A 22 1.05 8.18 9.88
C ARG A 22 0.33 7.01 10.56
N LYS A 23 -0.47 7.32 11.57
CA LYS A 23 -1.21 6.31 12.29
C LYS A 23 -2.15 5.54 11.37
N GLN A 24 -2.85 6.27 10.52
CA GLN A 24 -3.77 5.68 9.57
C GLN A 24 -3.05 4.80 8.56
N ALA A 25 -1.87 5.21 8.11
CA ALA A 25 -1.09 4.42 7.18
C ALA A 25 -0.63 3.11 7.82
N TYR A 26 -0.16 3.17 9.07
CA TYR A 26 0.24 1.95 9.78
C TYR A 26 -0.94 1.02 10.03
N GLU A 27 -2.09 1.56 10.39
CA GLU A 27 -3.30 0.75 10.55
C GLU A 27 -3.67 0.08 9.24
N LEU A 28 -3.57 0.82 8.15
CA LEU A 28 -3.92 0.29 6.84
C LEU A 28 -3.01 -0.87 6.42
N VAL A 29 -1.70 -0.72 6.58
CA VAL A 29 -0.78 -1.78 6.16
C VAL A 29 -0.85 -3.02 7.04
N HIS A 30 -1.41 -2.89 8.24
CA HIS A 30 -1.62 -4.04 9.14
C HIS A 30 -3.03 -4.63 9.01
N SER A 31 -3.88 -4.03 8.19
CA SER A 31 -5.29 -4.41 8.15
C SER A 31 -5.59 -5.67 7.33
N GLY A 32 -4.65 -6.08 6.49
CA GLY A 32 -4.89 -7.21 5.60
C GLY A 32 -5.65 -6.86 4.32
N ASN A 33 -5.87 -5.58 4.07
CA ASN A 33 -6.57 -5.17 2.84
C ASN A 33 -5.77 -5.48 1.58
N PHE A 34 -4.47 -5.52 1.69
CA PHE A 34 -3.59 -5.93 0.59
C PHE A 34 -2.31 -6.52 1.17
N HIS A 35 -1.59 -7.21 0.31
CA HIS A 35 -0.35 -7.86 0.73
C HIS A 35 0.74 -6.84 1.03
N VAL A 36 1.42 -7.02 2.16
CA VAL A 36 2.59 -6.23 2.51
C VAL A 36 3.77 -7.15 2.80
N ILE A 37 4.97 -6.62 2.73
CA ILE A 37 6.20 -7.37 2.97
C ILE A 37 6.84 -6.84 4.24
N ASN A 38 7.17 -7.74 5.16
CA ASN A 38 7.88 -7.36 6.38
C ASN A 38 9.34 -7.75 6.25
N ILE A 39 10.23 -6.75 6.35
CA ILE A 39 11.67 -6.98 6.27
C ILE A 39 12.28 -6.41 7.55
N GLY A 40 12.62 -7.29 8.48
CA GLY A 40 13.04 -6.86 9.80
C GLY A 40 11.91 -6.07 10.46
N LYS A 41 12.18 -4.83 10.84
CA LYS A 41 11.17 -3.96 11.44
C LYS A 41 10.51 -3.03 10.43
N ARG A 42 10.85 -3.18 9.16
CA ARG A 42 10.33 -2.32 8.13
C ARG A 42 9.22 -2.99 7.35
N ILE A 43 8.22 -2.21 6.99
CA ILE A 43 7.10 -2.68 6.18
C ILE A 43 7.25 -2.07 4.80
N LYS A 44 7.15 -2.92 3.78
CA LYS A 44 7.24 -2.51 2.39
C LYS A 44 5.98 -2.91 1.66
N VAL A 45 5.58 -2.10 0.70
CA VAL A 45 4.37 -2.34 -0.08
C VAL A 45 4.72 -2.27 -1.56
N SER A 46 4.30 -3.27 -2.31
CA SER A 46 4.48 -3.23 -3.77
C SER A 46 3.63 -2.12 -4.35
N LYS A 47 4.24 -1.27 -5.16
CA LYS A 47 3.52 -0.18 -5.82
C LYS A 47 2.36 -0.73 -6.66
N SER A 48 2.58 -1.80 -7.41
CA SER A 48 1.52 -2.35 -8.26
C SER A 48 0.35 -2.89 -7.43
N VAL A 49 0.64 -3.49 -6.28
CA VAL A 49 -0.41 -3.99 -5.38
C VAL A 49 -1.24 -2.82 -4.85
N LEU A 50 -0.57 -1.75 -4.43
CA LEU A 50 -1.28 -0.58 -3.91
C LEU A 50 -2.16 0.05 -4.99
N ILE A 51 -1.64 0.18 -6.20
CA ILE A 51 -2.40 0.74 -7.33
C ILE A 51 -3.66 -0.10 -7.58
N LYS A 52 -3.53 -1.41 -7.64
CA LYS A 52 -4.67 -2.29 -7.88
C LYS A 52 -5.71 -2.15 -6.78
N TRP A 53 -5.26 -2.05 -5.54
CA TRP A 53 -6.17 -1.86 -4.42
C TRP A 53 -6.91 -0.52 -4.53
N ILE A 54 -6.19 0.54 -4.86
CA ILE A 54 -6.79 1.87 -5.04
C ILE A 54 -7.84 1.84 -6.15
N GLU A 55 -7.55 1.13 -7.23
CA GLU A 55 -8.43 1.03 -8.38
C GLU A 55 -9.61 0.08 -8.17
N GLY A 56 -9.59 -0.65 -7.07
CA GLY A 56 -10.66 -1.59 -6.77
C GLY A 56 -10.60 -2.89 -7.55
N GLU A 57 -9.45 -3.28 -8.08
CA GLU A 57 -9.27 -4.53 -8.82
C GLU A 57 -9.03 -5.67 -7.87
N LYS A 58 -9.88 -6.27 -7.39
CA LYS A 58 -9.55 -7.40 -6.54
C LYS A 58 -10.16 -8.72 -6.97
N ASN A 59 -10.46 -7.99 -7.21
CA ASN A 59 -10.93 -8.79 -7.39
C ASN A 59 -11.63 -9.37 -7.55
N ASN A 60 -11.91 -9.06 -7.88
CA ASN A 60 -12.54 -9.45 -7.95
C ASN A 60 -13.10 -10.08 -7.74
N HIS A 61 -13.47 -9.99 -7.53
CA HIS A 61 -14.06 -10.57 -7.07
C HIS A 61 -14.81 -10.89 -7.21
N ALA A 62 -14.88 -10.91 -7.54
CA ALA A 62 -15.59 -11.21 -7.50
C ALA A 62 -16.33 -11.31 -7.19
N ASN A 63 -16.65 -11.17 -7.25
CA ASN A 63 -17.34 -11.21 -6.71
C ASN A 63 -17.75 -11.42 -6.49
#